data_ea746c6a99fb3eb8495abfb13b2c3076
#
_entry.id   ea746c6a99fb3eb8495abfb13b2c3076
#
_cell.length_a   1.000
_cell.length_b   1.000
_cell.length_c   1.000
_cell.angle_alpha   90.00
_cell.angle_beta   90.00
_cell.angle_gamma   90.00
#
_symmetry.space_group_name_H-M   'P 1'
#
loop_
_entity.id
_entity.type
_entity.pdbx_description
1 polymer ?
#
loop_
_entity_poly.entity_id
_entity_poly.type
_entity_poly.pdbx_seq_one_letter_code
_entity_poly.pdbx_strand_id
1 'polypeptide(L)'
;MREFFYPSSVAVFGVGTQPGNLAKNIVLHCREMGFQGRIHPVGRKPGNVHGIDICTDPDSLPRGIDLAVILVPAAFVAETLEICGRKGIRHAIISTGGFREFEGNQTQAENEILDVTGRYGIRFIGPNSIGVICTDSGLCSPFNPMQVEHYKKGSASSAPICRGISWSRS
;
A
#
# COMPACT_ATOMS: atom_id res chain seq x y z
N MET A 1 4.70 -7.98 12.28
CA MET A 1 4.44 -6.54 12.60
C MET A 1 5.56 -5.63 12.10
N ARG A 2 6.82 -6.09 12.13
CA ARG A 2 7.98 -5.32 11.67
C ARG A 2 7.85 -4.89 10.21
N GLU A 3 7.34 -5.78 9.37
CA GLU A 3 7.20 -5.62 7.92
C GLU A 3 6.28 -4.46 7.51
N PHE A 4 5.35 -4.06 8.38
CA PHE A 4 4.51 -2.88 8.17
C PHE A 4 5.25 -1.55 8.32
N PHE A 5 6.41 -1.55 9.00
CA PHE A 5 7.17 -0.33 9.30
C PHE A 5 8.57 -0.35 8.71
N TYR A 6 9.17 -1.53 8.58
CA TYR A 6 10.55 -1.72 8.13
C TYR A 6 10.65 -2.76 7.01
N PRO A 7 9.83 -2.66 5.93
CA PRO A 7 9.95 -3.56 4.81
C PRO A 7 11.25 -3.28 4.03
N SER A 8 11.86 -4.30 3.46
CA SER A 8 12.97 -4.16 2.51
C SER A 8 12.47 -4.00 1.06
N SER A 9 11.20 -4.33 0.83
CA SER A 9 10.57 -4.23 -0.48
C SER A 9 9.06 -4.00 -0.35
N VAL A 10 8.53 -3.16 -1.24
CA VAL A 10 7.11 -2.78 -1.27
C VAL A 10 6.55 -2.90 -2.69
N ALA A 11 5.43 -3.59 -2.85
CA ALA A 11 4.63 -3.53 -4.07
C ALA A 11 3.48 -2.53 -3.88
N VAL A 12 3.34 -1.56 -4.80
CA VAL A 12 2.26 -0.58 -4.77
C VAL A 12 1.32 -0.85 -5.93
N PHE A 13 0.11 -1.32 -5.63
CA PHE A 13 -0.91 -1.66 -6.62
C PHE A 13 -1.84 -0.49 -6.92
N GLY A 14 -2.22 -0.35 -8.18
CA GLY A 14 -3.10 0.72 -8.67
C GLY A 14 -2.34 1.92 -9.25
N VAL A 15 -1.03 1.79 -9.44
CA VAL A 15 -0.19 2.87 -9.96
C VAL A 15 -0.48 3.15 -11.43
N GLY A 16 -0.52 4.44 -11.76
CA GLY A 16 -0.65 4.93 -13.12
C GLY A 16 0.05 6.28 -13.30
N THR A 17 0.30 6.66 -14.54
CA THR A 17 0.99 7.92 -14.89
C THR A 17 0.07 9.14 -14.92
N GLN A 18 -1.26 8.95 -14.85
CA GLN A 18 -2.23 10.03 -14.90
C GLN A 18 -2.04 11.03 -13.76
N PRO A 19 -2.24 12.35 -13.97
CA PRO A 19 -2.03 13.38 -12.95
C PRO A 19 -2.83 13.14 -11.65
N GLY A 20 -4.05 12.60 -11.74
CA GLY A 20 -4.91 12.32 -10.58
C GLY A 20 -4.72 10.94 -9.95
N ASN A 21 -3.72 10.15 -10.38
CA ASN A 21 -3.51 8.83 -9.80
C ASN A 21 -2.92 8.92 -8.39
N LEU A 22 -3.74 8.57 -7.40
CA LEU A 22 -3.35 8.66 -5.98
C LEU A 22 -2.31 7.59 -5.59
N ALA A 23 -2.35 6.39 -6.17
CA ALA A 23 -1.37 5.34 -5.86
C ALA A 23 0.06 5.75 -6.27
N LYS A 24 0.20 6.61 -7.28
CA LYS A 24 1.48 7.21 -7.67
C LYS A 24 2.11 7.98 -6.51
N ASN A 25 1.31 8.70 -5.72
CA ASN A 25 1.80 9.51 -4.61
C ASN A 25 2.52 8.65 -3.56
N ILE A 26 2.08 7.41 -3.35
CA ILE A 26 2.74 6.47 -2.42
C ILE A 26 4.18 6.21 -2.85
N VAL A 27 4.39 6.00 -4.17
CA VAL A 27 5.73 5.79 -4.73
C VAL A 27 6.59 7.04 -4.53
N LEU A 28 6.02 8.23 -4.79
CA LEU A 28 6.69 9.52 -4.64
C LEU A 28 7.08 9.77 -3.18
N HIS A 29 6.13 9.63 -2.26
CA HIS A 29 6.34 9.87 -0.83
C HIS A 29 7.41 8.94 -0.25
N CYS A 30 7.41 7.66 -0.61
CA CYS A 30 8.48 6.75 -0.19
C CYS A 30 9.86 7.22 -0.71
N ARG A 31 9.94 7.68 -1.97
CA ARG A 31 11.19 8.21 -2.54
C ARG A 31 11.65 9.47 -1.82
N GLU A 32 10.74 10.41 -1.61
CA GLU A 32 11.01 11.69 -0.94
C GLU A 32 11.39 11.51 0.54
N MET A 33 10.78 10.52 1.23
CA MET A 33 11.16 10.13 2.60
C MET A 33 12.49 9.40 2.70
N GLY A 34 13.10 9.04 1.55
CA GLY A 34 14.38 8.35 1.52
C GLY A 34 14.27 6.86 1.82
N PHE A 35 13.16 6.22 1.49
CA PHE A 35 13.01 4.77 1.61
C PHE A 35 14.09 4.04 0.81
N GLN A 36 14.90 3.23 1.50
CA GLN A 36 16.04 2.52 0.91
C GLN A 36 15.67 1.16 0.33
N GLY A 37 14.46 0.67 0.60
CA GLY A 37 13.96 -0.59 0.07
C GLY A 37 13.58 -0.49 -1.41
N ARG A 38 13.30 -1.63 -2.01
CA ARG A 38 12.84 -1.69 -3.41
C ARG A 38 11.35 -1.37 -3.48
N ILE A 39 10.98 -0.53 -4.45
CA ILE A 39 9.57 -0.19 -4.72
C ILE A 39 9.22 -0.82 -6.07
N HIS A 40 8.12 -1.56 -6.11
CA HIS A 40 7.56 -2.20 -7.30
C HIS A 40 6.18 -1.59 -7.59
N PRO A 41 6.10 -0.55 -8.44
CA PRO A 41 4.82 -0.01 -8.87
C PRO A 41 4.10 -1.04 -9.76
N VAL A 42 2.83 -1.30 -9.50
CA VAL A 42 2.00 -2.24 -10.27
C VAL A 42 0.77 -1.51 -10.79
N GLY A 43 0.52 -1.62 -12.08
CA GLY A 43 -0.58 -0.92 -12.73
C GLY A 43 -1.05 -1.59 -14.01
N ARG A 44 -2.16 -1.10 -14.57
CA ARG A 44 -2.77 -1.68 -15.78
C ARG A 44 -2.10 -1.25 -17.08
N LYS A 45 -1.38 -0.13 -17.08
CA LYS A 45 -0.75 0.44 -18.26
C LYS A 45 0.73 0.64 -18.01
N PRO A 46 1.58 0.42 -19.01
CA PRO A 46 3.00 0.69 -18.90
C PRO A 46 3.23 2.19 -18.68
N GLY A 47 4.33 2.50 -18.02
CA GLY A 47 4.75 3.86 -17.74
C GLY A 47 5.89 3.89 -16.75
N ASN A 48 6.32 5.10 -16.42
CA ASN A 48 7.41 5.31 -15.48
C ASN A 48 7.01 6.32 -14.41
N VAL A 49 7.32 6.03 -13.18
CA VAL A 49 7.10 6.91 -12.03
C VAL A 49 8.44 7.13 -11.34
N HIS A 50 8.99 8.33 -11.48
CA HIS A 50 10.26 8.73 -10.90
C HIS A 50 11.42 7.73 -11.15
N GLY A 51 11.56 7.29 -12.39
CA GLY A 51 12.63 6.40 -12.81
C GLY A 51 12.36 4.92 -12.53
N ILE A 52 11.15 4.55 -12.04
CA ILE A 52 10.75 3.17 -11.81
C ILE A 52 9.65 2.81 -12.80
N ASP A 53 9.85 1.75 -13.56
CA ASP A 53 8.86 1.27 -14.51
C ASP A 53 7.67 0.59 -13.82
N ILE A 54 6.47 0.85 -14.34
CA ILE A 54 5.25 0.23 -13.85
C ILE A 54 5.19 -1.21 -14.37
N CYS A 55 5.13 -2.15 -13.46
CA CYS A 55 4.88 -3.55 -13.76
C CYS A 55 3.42 -3.73 -14.17
N THR A 56 3.17 -4.20 -15.39
CA THR A 56 1.81 -4.45 -15.90
C THR A 56 1.40 -5.91 -15.79
N ASP A 57 2.36 -6.79 -15.57
CA ASP A 57 2.14 -8.21 -15.33
C ASP A 57 2.52 -8.56 -13.88
N PRO A 58 1.53 -8.68 -12.98
CA PRO A 58 1.81 -9.04 -11.58
C PRO A 58 2.51 -10.39 -11.41
N ASP A 59 2.40 -11.29 -12.39
CA ASP A 59 3.09 -12.58 -12.34
C ASP A 59 4.59 -12.45 -12.61
N SER A 60 5.05 -11.32 -13.15
CA SER A 60 6.47 -10.99 -13.29
C SER A 60 7.10 -10.42 -12.01
N LEU A 61 6.30 -10.07 -10.98
CA LEU A 61 6.82 -9.59 -9.71
C LEU A 61 7.75 -10.62 -9.04
N PRO A 62 8.84 -10.17 -8.41
CA PRO A 62 9.70 -11.06 -7.65
C PRO A 62 8.94 -11.68 -6.48
N ARG A 63 9.38 -12.86 -6.05
CA ARG A 63 8.89 -13.48 -4.82
C ARG A 63 9.52 -12.82 -3.59
N GLY A 64 8.81 -12.88 -2.45
CA GLY A 64 9.35 -12.42 -1.17
C GLY A 64 9.35 -10.90 -1.01
N ILE A 65 8.43 -10.20 -1.67
CA ILE A 65 8.14 -8.81 -1.34
C ILE A 65 7.52 -8.77 0.05
N ASP A 66 8.01 -7.88 0.91
CA ASP A 66 7.63 -7.84 2.32
C ASP A 66 6.24 -7.25 2.55
N LEU A 67 5.88 -6.21 1.78
CA LEU A 67 4.67 -5.43 1.99
C LEU A 67 3.98 -5.10 0.65
N ALA A 68 2.66 -5.26 0.59
CA ALA A 68 1.82 -4.70 -0.46
C ALA A 68 1.08 -3.47 0.04
N VAL A 69 1.01 -2.41 -0.77
CA VAL A 69 0.11 -1.26 -0.55
C VAL A 69 -0.91 -1.27 -1.70
N ILE A 70 -2.18 -1.43 -1.35
CA ILE A 70 -3.25 -1.68 -2.31
C ILE A 70 -4.18 -0.47 -2.38
N LEU A 71 -4.22 0.18 -3.54
CA LEU A 71 -5.12 1.29 -3.85
C LEU A 71 -5.72 1.06 -5.25
N VAL A 72 -6.57 0.05 -5.36
CA VAL A 72 -7.31 -0.32 -6.57
C VAL A 72 -8.81 -0.17 -6.29
N PRO A 73 -9.70 -0.13 -7.29
CA PRO A 73 -11.15 -0.16 -7.02
C PRO A 73 -11.54 -1.37 -6.16
N ALA A 74 -12.54 -1.21 -5.29
CA ALA A 74 -12.93 -2.20 -4.28
C ALA A 74 -13.15 -3.61 -4.84
N ALA A 75 -13.77 -3.71 -6.02
CA ALA A 75 -14.02 -4.97 -6.72
C ALA A 75 -12.75 -5.77 -7.09
N PHE A 76 -11.58 -5.14 -7.11
CA PHE A 76 -10.31 -5.79 -7.46
C PHE A 76 -9.40 -6.08 -6.26
N VAL A 77 -9.84 -5.74 -5.05
CA VAL A 77 -8.99 -5.91 -3.85
C VAL A 77 -8.75 -7.38 -3.54
N ALA A 78 -9.79 -8.22 -3.57
CA ALA A 78 -9.66 -9.65 -3.32
C ALA A 78 -8.75 -10.33 -4.35
N GLU A 79 -8.91 -10.02 -5.65
CA GLU A 79 -8.02 -10.50 -6.72
C GLU A 79 -6.57 -10.06 -6.51
N THR A 80 -6.36 -8.81 -6.10
CA THR A 80 -5.02 -8.29 -5.80
C THR A 80 -4.38 -9.02 -4.61
N LEU A 81 -5.15 -9.33 -3.57
CA LEU A 81 -4.68 -10.12 -2.44
C LEU A 81 -4.36 -11.57 -2.83
N GLU A 82 -5.13 -12.16 -3.75
CA GLU A 82 -4.83 -13.48 -4.33
C GLU A 82 -3.46 -13.48 -5.03
N ILE A 83 -3.17 -12.45 -5.83
CA ILE A 83 -1.85 -12.24 -6.44
C ILE A 83 -0.76 -12.12 -5.36
N CYS A 84 -0.99 -11.30 -4.33
CA CYS A 84 -0.07 -11.16 -3.20
C CYS A 84 0.21 -12.53 -2.56
N GLY A 85 -0.83 -13.30 -2.29
CA GLY A 85 -0.74 -14.63 -1.69
C GLY A 85 0.12 -15.60 -2.51
N ARG A 86 -0.13 -15.69 -3.83
CA ARG A 86 0.65 -16.53 -4.76
C ARG A 86 2.12 -16.11 -4.83
N LYS A 87 2.41 -14.80 -4.72
CA LYS A 87 3.78 -14.26 -4.71
C LYS A 87 4.49 -14.35 -3.37
N GLY A 88 3.81 -14.82 -2.33
CA GLY A 88 4.37 -14.97 -0.99
C GLY A 88 4.39 -13.67 -0.18
N ILE A 89 3.68 -12.63 -0.60
CA ILE A 89 3.50 -11.40 0.16
C ILE A 89 2.52 -11.68 1.30
N ARG A 90 2.93 -11.45 2.55
CA ARG A 90 2.16 -11.79 3.74
C ARG A 90 1.70 -10.58 4.55
N HIS A 91 2.04 -9.37 4.13
CA HIS A 91 1.61 -8.13 4.77
C HIS A 91 1.03 -7.20 3.73
N ALA A 92 -0.14 -6.59 4.03
CA ALA A 92 -0.81 -5.68 3.13
C ALA A 92 -1.37 -4.44 3.86
N ILE A 93 -1.30 -3.29 3.22
CA ILE A 93 -2.04 -2.07 3.61
C ILE A 93 -3.10 -1.86 2.53
N ILE A 94 -4.37 -1.99 2.90
CA ILE A 94 -5.50 -1.80 2.00
C ILE A 94 -6.02 -0.38 2.19
N SER A 95 -5.60 0.51 1.30
CA SER A 95 -6.00 1.93 1.33
C SER A 95 -7.32 2.18 0.59
N THR A 96 -7.79 1.20 -0.18
CA THR A 96 -9.06 1.26 -0.88
C THR A 96 -10.22 1.50 0.07
N GLY A 97 -11.02 2.52 -0.21
CA GLY A 97 -12.31 2.80 0.42
C GLY A 97 -13.47 2.41 -0.50
N GLY A 98 -14.70 2.83 -0.14
CA GLY A 98 -15.90 2.63 -0.96
C GLY A 98 -16.58 1.27 -0.80
N PHE A 99 -16.19 0.49 0.19
CA PHE A 99 -16.86 -0.78 0.50
C PHE A 99 -18.29 -0.57 1.05
N ARG A 100 -18.60 0.61 1.58
CA ARG A 100 -19.90 0.93 2.21
C ARG A 100 -20.94 1.55 1.28
N GLU A 101 -20.55 1.96 0.06
CA GLU A 101 -21.44 2.74 -0.83
C GLU A 101 -22.35 1.88 -1.69
N PHE A 102 -22.16 0.57 -1.69
CA PHE A 102 -23.03 -0.39 -2.39
C PHE A 102 -23.89 -1.12 -1.36
N GLU A 103 -25.02 -0.52 -1.01
CA GLU A 103 -26.05 -1.18 -0.19
C GLU A 103 -26.35 -2.58 -0.73
N GLY A 104 -26.08 -3.60 0.07
CA GLY A 104 -26.35 -5.02 -0.21
C GLY A 104 -25.15 -5.93 -0.49
N ASN A 105 -24.03 -5.43 -1.00
CA ASN A 105 -22.85 -6.27 -1.36
C ASN A 105 -21.62 -6.07 -0.48
N GLN A 106 -21.70 -5.21 0.52
CA GLN A 106 -20.59 -4.88 1.41
C GLN A 106 -20.03 -6.11 2.14
N THR A 107 -20.92 -6.91 2.69
CA THR A 107 -20.57 -8.14 3.42
C THR A 107 -19.86 -9.16 2.53
N GLN A 108 -20.19 -9.21 1.24
CA GLN A 108 -19.56 -10.15 0.31
C GLN A 108 -18.11 -9.77 0.02
N ALA A 109 -17.82 -8.51 -0.34
CA ALA A 109 -16.46 -8.07 -0.64
C ALA A 109 -15.53 -8.16 0.58
N GLU A 110 -16.04 -7.85 1.78
CA GLU A 110 -15.30 -8.02 3.03
C GLU A 110 -15.03 -9.50 3.33
N ASN A 111 -16.00 -10.38 3.11
CA ASN A 111 -15.83 -11.81 3.28
C ASN A 111 -14.80 -12.38 2.29
N GLU A 112 -14.83 -11.96 1.04
CA GLU A 112 -13.83 -12.35 0.04
C GLU A 112 -12.42 -11.95 0.46
N ILE A 113 -12.23 -10.75 1.02
CA ILE A 113 -10.93 -10.30 1.57
C ILE A 113 -10.50 -11.22 2.72
N LEU A 114 -11.40 -11.53 3.66
CA LEU A 114 -11.10 -12.39 4.80
C LEU A 114 -10.76 -13.82 4.37
N ASP A 115 -11.49 -14.36 3.40
CA ASP A 115 -11.25 -15.70 2.86
C ASP A 115 -9.87 -15.81 2.18
N VAL A 116 -9.54 -14.84 1.34
CA VAL A 116 -8.23 -14.81 0.67
C VAL A 116 -7.10 -14.61 1.67
N THR A 117 -7.24 -13.64 2.58
CA THR A 117 -6.21 -13.36 3.58
C THR A 117 -6.01 -14.52 4.54
N GLY A 118 -7.09 -15.21 4.93
CA GLY A 118 -7.05 -16.43 5.74
C GLY A 118 -6.33 -17.58 5.02
N ARG A 119 -6.66 -17.81 3.74
CA ARG A 119 -6.06 -18.87 2.90
C ARG A 119 -4.55 -18.72 2.77
N TYR A 120 -4.06 -17.50 2.59
CA TYR A 120 -2.64 -17.23 2.39
C TYR A 120 -1.90 -16.78 3.64
N GLY A 121 -2.56 -16.63 4.77
CA GLY A 121 -1.97 -16.11 6.00
C GLY A 121 -1.50 -14.65 5.86
N ILE A 122 -2.23 -13.84 5.09
CA ILE A 122 -1.93 -12.42 4.91
C ILE A 122 -2.46 -11.62 6.09
N ARG A 123 -1.59 -10.85 6.73
CA ARG A 123 -1.99 -9.85 7.73
C ARG A 123 -2.16 -8.52 7.04
N PHE A 124 -3.19 -7.77 7.40
CA PHE A 124 -3.44 -6.50 6.74
C PHE A 124 -3.88 -5.39 7.70
N ILE A 125 -3.66 -4.15 7.25
CA ILE A 125 -4.17 -2.91 7.83
C ILE A 125 -5.19 -2.37 6.84
N GLY A 126 -6.37 -2.04 7.27
CA GLY A 126 -7.47 -1.59 6.42
C GLY A 126 -8.65 -2.57 6.45
N PRO A 127 -9.59 -2.50 5.53
CA PRO A 127 -9.67 -1.53 4.42
C PRO A 127 -9.86 -0.08 4.86
N ASN A 128 -9.83 0.84 3.89
CA ASN A 128 -9.99 2.29 4.09
C ASN A 128 -8.93 2.90 5.02
N SER A 129 -7.68 2.42 4.90
CA SER A 129 -6.53 2.96 5.65
C SER A 129 -5.88 4.10 4.88
N ILE A 130 -5.54 5.19 5.58
CA ILE A 130 -4.75 6.27 4.99
C ILE A 130 -3.31 5.80 4.70
N GLY A 131 -2.81 4.81 5.43
CA GLY A 131 -1.47 4.27 5.29
C GLY A 131 -0.63 4.40 6.56
N VAL A 132 0.67 4.15 6.42
CA VAL A 132 1.68 4.15 7.49
C VAL A 132 2.82 5.10 7.12
N ILE A 133 3.30 5.87 8.08
CA ILE A 133 4.53 6.66 7.99
C ILE A 133 5.52 6.12 9.02
N CYS A 134 6.70 5.75 8.58
CA CYS A 134 7.82 5.37 9.44
C CYS A 134 9.06 6.17 9.03
N THR A 135 9.39 7.18 9.82
CA THR A 135 10.49 8.12 9.53
C THR A 135 11.87 7.44 9.56
N ASP A 136 12.02 6.36 10.34
CA ASP A 136 13.28 5.64 10.45
C ASP A 136 13.59 4.80 9.21
N SER A 137 12.58 4.15 8.61
CA SER A 137 12.74 3.36 7.39
C SER A 137 12.54 4.16 6.11
N GLY A 138 11.96 5.37 6.20
CA GLY A 138 11.52 6.15 5.06
C GLY A 138 10.23 5.64 4.40
N LEU A 139 9.57 4.62 4.99
CA LEU A 139 8.27 4.16 4.48
C LEU A 139 7.22 5.25 4.66
N CYS A 140 6.58 5.64 3.56
CA CYS A 140 5.50 6.63 3.56
C CYS A 140 4.42 6.19 2.58
N SER A 141 3.38 5.53 3.09
CA SER A 141 2.32 4.95 2.29
C SER A 141 0.98 5.73 2.22
N PRO A 142 0.80 6.90 2.85
CA PRO A 142 -0.35 7.75 2.57
C PRO A 142 -0.40 8.13 1.09
N PHE A 143 -1.62 8.14 0.53
CA PHE A 143 -1.87 8.43 -0.88
C PHE A 143 -2.31 9.88 -1.14
N ASN A 144 -2.76 10.60 -0.12
CA ASN A 144 -3.13 12.01 -0.25
C ASN A 144 -1.89 12.88 -0.49
N PRO A 145 -1.99 13.96 -1.27
CA PRO A 145 -0.91 14.93 -1.38
C PRO A 145 -0.49 15.44 0.00
N MET A 146 0.81 15.41 0.29
CA MET A 146 1.35 15.83 1.59
C MET A 146 2.76 16.43 1.42
N GLN A 147 3.13 17.28 2.37
CA GLN A 147 4.49 17.83 2.45
C GLN A 147 5.36 16.88 3.27
N VAL A 148 6.11 16.05 2.58
CA VAL A 148 6.93 14.99 3.18
C VAL A 148 8.06 15.54 4.05
N GLU A 149 8.56 16.76 3.73
CA GLU A 149 9.60 17.45 4.49
C GLU A 149 9.30 17.57 5.98
N HIS A 150 8.04 17.74 6.35
CA HIS A 150 7.63 17.87 7.75
C HIS A 150 7.84 16.57 8.56
N TYR A 151 8.04 15.44 7.88
CA TYR A 151 8.21 14.12 8.50
C TYR A 151 9.65 13.60 8.40
N LYS A 152 10.55 14.32 7.71
CA LYS A 152 11.95 13.89 7.61
C LYS A 152 12.67 13.99 8.95
N LYS A 153 13.53 13.02 9.22
CA LYS A 153 14.38 12.98 10.40
C LYS A 153 15.27 14.24 10.44
N GLY A 154 15.15 15.04 11.50
CA GLY A 154 15.90 16.30 11.63
C GLY A 154 15.11 17.59 11.37
N SER A 155 13.86 17.54 10.93
CA SER A 155 12.97 18.70 10.99
C SER A 155 12.64 18.99 12.46
N ALA A 156 12.56 20.26 12.88
CA ALA A 156 12.46 20.72 14.27
C ALA A 156 11.23 20.23 15.06
N SER A 157 10.40 19.36 14.50
CA SER A 157 9.22 18.76 15.11
C SER A 157 9.28 17.23 15.24
N SER A 158 10.42 16.57 14.98
CA SER A 158 10.47 15.11 14.88
C SER A 158 10.94 14.43 16.16
N ALA A 159 10.01 14.17 17.06
CA ALA A 159 10.05 12.90 17.79
C ALA A 159 9.79 11.75 16.78
N PRO A 160 10.38 10.55 16.94
CA PRO A 160 10.11 9.44 16.04
C PRO A 160 8.61 9.10 16.10
N ILE A 161 7.87 9.46 15.04
CA ILE A 161 6.43 9.25 14.98
C ILE A 161 6.17 8.01 14.14
N CYS A 162 6.14 6.86 14.80
CA CYS A 162 5.33 5.73 14.32
C CYS A 162 3.87 6.04 14.68
N ARG A 163 3.18 6.84 13.88
CA ARG A 163 1.74 7.04 14.07
C ARG A 163 1.00 5.95 13.32
N GLY A 164 0.68 4.87 14.02
CA GLY A 164 -0.44 4.03 13.67
C GLY A 164 -1.71 4.85 13.96
N ILE A 165 -2.52 5.11 12.93
CA ILE A 165 -3.81 5.75 13.12
C ILE A 165 -4.70 4.75 13.84
N SER A 166 -5.17 5.12 15.04
CA SER A 166 -5.98 4.28 15.90
C SER A 166 -7.34 3.98 15.27
N TRP A 167 -7.75 2.74 15.37
CA TRP A 167 -9.09 2.26 15.04
C TRP A 167 -10.05 2.69 16.15
N SER A 168 -11.12 3.39 15.81
CA SER A 168 -12.33 3.40 16.62
C SER A 168 -13.19 2.22 16.20
N ARG A 169 -13.37 1.23 17.08
CA ARG A 169 -14.46 0.26 16.96
C ARG A 169 -15.76 1.03 17.22
N SER A 170 -16.66 1.02 16.29
CA SER A 170 -18.09 1.29 16.52
C SER A 170 -18.84 0.02 16.17
#